data_7b05bfa16904fabb15c13acde82ab6f0
#
_entry.id   7b05bfa16904fabb15c13acde82ab6f0
#
_cell.length_a   1.000
_cell.length_b   1.000
_cell.length_c   1.000
_cell.angle_alpha   90.00
_cell.angle_beta   90.00
_cell.angle_gamma   90.00
#
_symmetry.space_group_name_H-M   'P 1'
#
loop_
_entity.id
_entity.type
_entity.pdbx_description
1 polymer ?
#
loop_
_entity_poly.entity_id
_entity_poly.type
_entity_poly.pdbx_seq_one_letter_code
_entity_poly.pdbx_strand_id
1 'polypeptide(L)'
;MTRSTASEPVASMESPVIRASPDEAARLFDALDSEACRTVVRSLADGPMTAKELQAAGDIPLSTVYRCVNELVDTPLVEETTRVSEGGHHASEYSRPVESLVVALDADAPIQVPEGPVLELTL
;
A
#
# COMPACT_ATOMS: atom_id res chain seq x y z
N MET A 1 -30.03 -14.44 17.47
CA MET A 1 -29.41 -13.90 17.33
C MET A 1 -28.93 -13.37 16.82
N THR A 2 -29.02 -13.17 16.83
CA THR A 2 -28.51 -12.42 16.35
C THR A 2 -27.74 -12.15 16.15
N ARG A 3 -27.45 -12.39 16.27
CA ARG A 3 -26.49 -11.84 16.05
C ARG A 3 -25.99 -11.56 15.31
N SER A 4 -26.40 -11.97 15.49
CA SER A 4 -25.57 -11.70 14.76
C SER A 4 -25.44 -10.81 14.03
N THR A 5 -25.74 -10.70 13.65
CA THR A 5 -25.59 -9.64 13.03
C THR A 5 -24.67 -8.56 13.37
N ALA A 6 -24.45 -8.25 14.37
CA ALA A 6 -23.63 -7.15 14.79
C ALA A 6 -22.15 -7.43 14.62
N SER A 7 -21.80 -8.66 14.66
CA SER A 7 -20.38 -8.99 14.59
C SER A 7 -19.81 -8.77 13.22
N GLU A 8 -20.59 -8.90 12.17
CA GLU A 8 -20.04 -8.72 10.84
C GLU A 8 -19.64 -7.30 10.56
N PRO A 9 -20.42 -6.28 10.92
CA PRO A 9 -19.96 -4.92 10.72
C PRO A 9 -18.67 -4.62 11.45
N VAL A 10 -18.52 -5.16 12.65
CA VAL A 10 -17.30 -4.93 13.40
C VAL A 10 -16.10 -5.54 12.70
N ALA A 11 -16.25 -6.75 12.19
CA ALA A 11 -15.17 -7.41 11.48
C ALA A 11 -14.78 -6.63 10.22
N SER A 12 -15.77 -6.10 9.51
CA SER A 12 -15.48 -5.29 8.32
C SER A 12 -14.70 -4.04 8.66
N MET A 13 -15.02 -3.41 9.79
CA MET A 13 -14.32 -2.20 10.19
C MET A 13 -12.92 -2.50 10.65
N GLU A 14 -12.70 -3.66 11.24
CA GLU A 14 -11.37 -4.04 11.72
C GLU A 14 -10.43 -4.45 10.60
N SER A 15 -10.99 -4.93 9.48
CA SER A 15 -10.18 -5.43 8.38
C SER A 15 -10.72 -4.85 7.07
N PRO A 16 -10.49 -3.55 6.86
CA PRO A 16 -10.99 -2.93 5.65
C PRO A 16 -10.35 -3.51 4.40
N VAL A 17 -11.15 -3.64 3.36
CA VAL A 17 -10.70 -4.12 2.07
C VAL A 17 -10.77 -2.95 1.09
N ILE A 18 -9.63 -2.60 0.52
CA ILE A 18 -9.54 -1.60 -0.53
C ILE A 18 -9.41 -2.34 -1.84
N ARG A 19 -10.14 -1.91 -2.87
CA ARG A 19 -10.09 -2.56 -4.16
C ARG A 19 -9.37 -1.70 -5.17
N ALA A 20 -8.45 -2.31 -5.89
CA ALA A 20 -7.75 -1.63 -6.97
C ALA A 20 -8.57 -1.74 -8.24
N SER A 21 -8.61 -0.65 -9.02
CA SER A 21 -9.19 -0.69 -10.36
C SER A 21 -8.29 -1.55 -11.26
N PRO A 22 -8.79 -1.98 -12.44
CA PRO A 22 -7.93 -2.72 -13.36
C PRO A 22 -6.66 -1.98 -13.76
N ASP A 23 -6.75 -0.66 -13.96
CA ASP A 23 -5.57 0.13 -14.29
C ASP A 23 -4.60 0.19 -13.13
N GLU A 24 -5.10 0.34 -11.92
CA GLU A 24 -4.26 0.35 -10.73
C GLU A 24 -3.60 -1.00 -10.53
N ALA A 25 -4.33 -2.08 -10.76
CA ALA A 25 -3.76 -3.42 -10.64
C ALA A 25 -2.62 -3.64 -11.62
N ALA A 26 -2.78 -3.18 -12.87
CA ALA A 26 -1.73 -3.29 -13.87
C ALA A 26 -0.47 -2.53 -13.45
N ARG A 27 -0.65 -1.32 -12.92
CA ARG A 27 0.48 -0.52 -12.44
C ARG A 27 1.18 -1.21 -11.28
N LEU A 28 0.42 -1.83 -10.39
CA LEU A 28 1.00 -2.56 -9.26
C LEU A 28 1.83 -3.74 -9.71
N PHE A 29 1.31 -4.53 -10.65
CA PHE A 29 2.07 -5.67 -11.16
C PHE A 29 3.38 -5.20 -11.80
N ASP A 30 3.33 -4.11 -12.58
CA ASP A 30 4.54 -3.56 -13.18
C ASP A 30 5.53 -3.09 -12.12
N ALA A 31 5.06 -2.33 -11.13
CA ALA A 31 5.94 -1.79 -10.10
C ALA A 31 6.55 -2.90 -9.26
N LEU A 32 5.75 -3.90 -8.90
CA LEU A 32 6.21 -4.96 -8.01
C LEU A 32 7.11 -5.98 -8.72
N ASP A 33 7.23 -5.90 -10.03
CA ASP A 33 8.21 -6.68 -10.75
C ASP A 33 9.64 -6.22 -10.44
N SER A 34 9.80 -4.99 -9.99
CA SER A 34 11.09 -4.42 -9.64
C SER A 34 11.45 -4.77 -8.19
N GLU A 35 12.66 -5.31 -7.99
CA GLU A 35 13.13 -5.59 -6.65
C GLU A 35 13.23 -4.32 -5.81
N ALA A 36 13.67 -3.23 -6.44
CA ALA A 36 13.78 -1.95 -5.73
C ALA A 36 12.42 -1.49 -5.22
N CYS A 37 11.39 -1.59 -6.05
CA CYS A 37 10.05 -1.18 -5.62
C CYS A 37 9.51 -2.09 -4.52
N ARG A 38 9.80 -3.39 -4.57
CA ARG A 38 9.42 -4.28 -3.48
C ARG A 38 10.12 -3.90 -2.18
N THR A 39 11.39 -3.47 -2.26
CA THR A 39 12.12 -3.00 -1.09
C THR A 39 11.48 -1.75 -0.52
N VAL A 40 11.07 -0.80 -1.38
CA VAL A 40 10.36 0.39 -0.93
C VAL A 40 9.09 0.01 -0.17
N VAL A 41 8.29 -0.88 -0.75
CA VAL A 41 7.04 -1.31 -0.11
C VAL A 41 7.31 -1.94 1.25
N ARG A 42 8.32 -2.82 1.33
CA ARG A 42 8.65 -3.47 2.61
C ARG A 42 9.16 -2.47 3.64
N SER A 43 9.93 -1.48 3.19
CA SER A 43 10.50 -0.49 4.12
C SER A 43 9.42 0.35 4.80
N LEU A 44 8.26 0.49 4.19
CA LEU A 44 7.16 1.26 4.75
C LEU A 44 6.37 0.52 5.81
N ALA A 45 6.75 -0.72 6.14
CA ALA A 45 6.03 -1.51 7.13
C ALA A 45 6.02 -0.86 8.52
N ASP A 46 7.09 -0.15 8.87
CA ASP A 46 7.24 0.42 10.21
C ASP A 46 6.71 1.85 10.33
N GLY A 47 6.22 2.42 9.25
CA GLY A 47 5.65 3.76 9.30
C GLY A 47 6.02 4.58 8.08
N PRO A 48 5.50 5.82 8.03
CA PRO A 48 5.76 6.70 6.89
C PRO A 48 7.23 7.10 6.77
N MET A 49 7.69 7.27 5.54
CA MET A 49 9.07 7.64 5.24
C MET A 49 9.13 8.64 4.11
N THR A 50 10.09 9.55 4.18
CA THR A 50 10.44 10.40 3.06
C THR A 50 11.30 9.60 2.07
N ALA A 51 11.51 10.16 0.87
CA ALA A 51 12.35 9.50 -0.13
C ALA A 51 13.77 9.27 0.38
N LYS A 52 14.32 10.25 1.11
CA LYS A 52 15.66 10.09 1.66
C LYS A 52 15.72 8.99 2.70
N GLU A 53 14.68 8.88 3.51
CA GLU A 53 14.62 7.82 4.50
C GLU A 53 14.50 6.45 3.83
N LEU A 54 13.75 6.38 2.75
CA LEU A 54 13.64 5.15 1.97
C LEU A 54 14.96 4.77 1.31
N GLN A 55 15.69 5.78 0.81
CA GLN A 55 17.02 5.55 0.26
C GLN A 55 17.93 4.90 1.28
N ALA A 56 17.95 5.45 2.48
CA ALA A 56 18.81 4.93 3.53
C ALA A 56 18.37 3.55 4.00
N ALA A 57 17.07 3.36 4.17
CA ALA A 57 16.54 2.09 4.68
C ALA A 57 16.75 0.95 3.70
N GLY A 58 16.62 1.21 2.42
CA GLY A 58 16.69 0.17 1.40
C GLY A 58 18.02 0.07 0.68
N ASP A 59 18.92 1.02 0.95
CA ASP A 59 20.20 1.10 0.22
C ASP A 59 19.94 1.15 -1.28
N ILE A 60 19.08 2.06 -1.71
CA ILE A 60 18.63 2.19 -3.10
C ILE A 60 19.00 3.61 -3.55
N PRO A 61 19.45 3.79 -4.80
CA PRO A 61 19.70 5.16 -5.30
C PRO A 61 18.43 6.01 -5.20
N LEU A 62 18.60 7.27 -4.88
CA LEU A 62 17.48 8.18 -4.67
C LEU A 62 16.60 8.30 -5.93
N SER A 63 17.22 8.32 -7.11
CA SER A 63 16.47 8.39 -8.36
C SER A 63 15.56 7.17 -8.52
N THR A 64 16.04 6.01 -8.09
CA THR A 64 15.25 4.77 -8.14
C THR A 64 14.09 4.83 -7.15
N VAL A 65 14.34 5.38 -5.96
CA VAL A 65 13.27 5.58 -4.98
C VAL A 65 12.17 6.45 -5.57
N TYR A 66 12.53 7.58 -6.18
CA TYR A 66 11.53 8.47 -6.77
C TYR A 66 10.75 7.79 -7.89
N ARG A 67 11.43 7.00 -8.71
CA ARG A 67 10.72 6.24 -9.76
C ARG A 67 9.69 5.30 -9.15
N CYS A 68 10.10 4.56 -8.11
CA CYS A 68 9.22 3.60 -7.47
C CYS A 68 8.03 4.26 -6.79
N VAL A 69 8.26 5.33 -6.01
CA VAL A 69 7.14 5.96 -5.32
C VAL A 69 6.20 6.64 -6.30
N ASN A 70 6.73 7.21 -7.40
CA ASN A 70 5.86 7.82 -8.40
C ASN A 70 4.95 6.79 -9.07
N GLU A 71 5.43 5.58 -9.28
CA GLU A 71 4.59 4.50 -9.81
C GLU A 71 3.59 4.01 -8.79
N LEU A 72 4.01 3.91 -7.54
CA LEU A 72 3.18 3.31 -6.50
C LEU A 72 2.10 4.25 -5.98
N VAL A 73 2.33 5.58 -5.98
CA VAL A 73 1.31 6.50 -5.48
C VAL A 73 0.11 6.63 -6.41
N ASP A 74 0.24 6.16 -7.65
CA ASP A 74 -0.91 6.09 -8.56
C ASP A 74 -1.80 4.89 -8.23
N THR A 75 -1.49 4.15 -7.19
CA THR A 75 -2.23 2.98 -6.75
C THR A 75 -2.59 3.12 -5.28
N PRO A 76 -3.55 2.34 -4.78
CA PRO A 76 -3.88 2.41 -3.35
C PRO A 76 -2.84 1.80 -2.42
N LEU A 77 -1.76 1.22 -2.96
CA LEU A 77 -0.76 0.58 -2.10
C LEU A 77 0.09 1.59 -1.33
N VAL A 78 0.35 2.76 -1.91
CA VAL A 78 1.17 3.80 -1.30
C VAL A 78 0.47 5.13 -1.39
N GLU A 79 0.47 5.87 -0.29
CA GLU A 79 -0.09 7.21 -0.22
C GLU A 79 1.02 8.21 0.02
N GLU A 80 0.85 9.40 -0.56
CA GLU A 80 1.78 10.50 -0.39
C GLU A 80 1.11 11.60 0.42
N THR A 81 1.79 12.07 1.46
CA THR A 81 1.36 13.23 2.22
C THR A 81 2.56 14.16 2.38
N THR A 82 2.33 15.31 3.01
CA THR A 82 3.39 16.28 3.23
C THR A 82 3.78 16.25 4.70
N ARG A 83 5.08 16.09 4.95
CA ARG A 83 5.62 16.24 6.30
C ARG A 83 6.14 17.66 6.44
N VAL A 84 5.72 18.37 7.49
CA VAL A 84 6.20 19.69 7.81
C VAL A 84 7.17 19.58 8.97
N SER A 85 8.40 19.99 8.77
CA SER A 85 9.40 19.96 9.82
C SER A 85 9.48 21.32 10.52
N GLU A 86 10.24 21.37 11.60
CA GLU A 86 10.52 22.63 12.26
C GLU A 86 11.22 23.56 11.27
N GLY A 87 10.87 24.83 11.32
CA GLY A 87 11.41 25.79 10.38
C GLY A 87 10.61 25.90 9.09
N GLY A 88 9.49 25.15 8.99
CA GLY A 88 8.58 25.29 7.87
C GLY A 88 8.99 24.55 6.60
N HIS A 89 9.97 23.67 6.69
CA HIS A 89 10.35 22.85 5.53
C HIS A 89 9.30 21.77 5.27
N HIS A 90 9.06 21.52 3.99
CA HIS A 90 8.08 20.52 3.55
C HIS A 90 8.78 19.43 2.78
N ALA A 91 8.38 18.19 3.01
CA ALA A 91 8.88 17.05 2.27
C ALA A 91 7.76 16.08 2.04
N SER A 92 7.74 15.42 0.88
CA SER A 92 6.81 14.36 0.63
C SER A 92 7.14 13.16 1.51
N GLU A 93 6.10 12.58 2.07
CA GLU A 93 6.20 11.44 2.96
C GLU A 93 5.28 10.36 2.42
N TYR A 94 5.76 9.13 2.40
CA TYR A 94 5.03 8.01 1.79
C TYR A 94 4.66 7.02 2.87
N SER A 95 3.47 6.43 2.74
CA SER A 95 3.01 5.43 3.69
C SER A 95 2.30 4.32 2.96
N ARG A 96 2.22 3.18 3.61
CA ARG A 96 1.57 1.99 3.07
C ARG A 96 0.39 1.63 3.99
N PRO A 97 -0.85 1.94 3.56
CA PRO A 97 -2.00 1.77 4.44
C PRO A 97 -2.48 0.33 4.58
N VAL A 98 -1.93 -0.61 3.79
CA VAL A 98 -2.37 -2.00 3.85
C VAL A 98 -1.22 -2.91 4.23
N GLU A 99 -1.56 -4.07 4.77
CA GLU A 99 -0.57 -5.06 5.19
C GLU A 99 -0.46 -6.22 4.22
N SER A 100 -1.46 -6.42 3.38
CA SER A 100 -1.50 -7.58 2.50
C SER A 100 -2.09 -7.21 1.15
N LEU A 101 -1.61 -7.90 0.13
CA LEU A 101 -2.24 -7.88 -1.18
C LEU A 101 -2.90 -9.24 -1.40
N VAL A 102 -4.12 -9.21 -1.92
CA VAL A 102 -4.85 -10.43 -2.28
C VAL A 102 -5.19 -10.32 -3.75
N VAL A 103 -4.84 -11.34 -4.51
CA VAL A 103 -5.11 -11.36 -5.95
C VAL A 103 -6.20 -12.37 -6.21
N ALA A 104 -7.35 -11.90 -6.69
CA ALA A 104 -8.44 -12.76 -7.12
C ALA A 104 -8.27 -13.05 -8.59
N LEU A 105 -8.36 -14.30 -8.97
CA LEU A 105 -8.22 -14.67 -10.37
C LEU A 105 -9.49 -14.38 -11.15
N ASP A 106 -10.64 -14.44 -10.47
CA ASP A 106 -11.94 -14.13 -11.04
C ASP A 106 -12.66 -13.15 -10.12
N ALA A 107 -13.51 -12.30 -10.71
CA ALA A 107 -14.23 -11.29 -9.93
C ALA A 107 -15.10 -11.90 -8.86
N ASP A 108 -15.62 -13.10 -9.08
CA ASP A 108 -16.52 -13.78 -8.15
C ASP A 108 -15.81 -14.79 -7.26
N ALA A 109 -14.47 -14.83 -7.30
CA ALA A 109 -13.73 -15.83 -6.53
C ALA A 109 -13.94 -15.60 -5.04
N PRO A 110 -14.18 -16.66 -4.27
CA PRO A 110 -14.22 -16.50 -2.81
C PRO A 110 -12.82 -16.23 -2.31
N ILE A 111 -12.69 -15.23 -1.43
CA ILE A 111 -11.40 -14.80 -0.93
C ILE A 111 -11.42 -14.90 0.58
N GLN A 112 -10.37 -15.51 1.13
CA GLN A 112 -10.13 -15.43 2.55
C GLN A 112 -9.33 -14.18 2.83
N VAL A 113 -9.92 -13.27 3.60
CA VAL A 113 -9.31 -11.98 3.88
C VAL A 113 -8.41 -12.14 5.10
N PRO A 114 -7.10 -11.82 4.97
CA PRO A 114 -6.21 -11.85 6.14
C PRO A 114 -6.63 -10.80 7.15
N GLU A 115 -6.10 -10.91 8.35
CA GLU A 115 -6.27 -9.87 9.34
C GLU A 115 -5.55 -8.60 8.90
N GLY A 116 -6.11 -7.46 9.28
CA GLY A 116 -5.53 -6.18 8.94
C GLY A 116 -6.05 -5.63 7.63
N PRO A 117 -5.63 -4.42 7.27
CA PRO A 117 -6.06 -3.79 6.02
C PRO A 117 -5.48 -4.52 4.81
N VAL A 118 -6.31 -4.69 3.79
CA VAL A 118 -5.98 -5.50 2.61
C VAL A 118 -6.28 -4.71 1.35
N LEU A 119 -5.39 -4.80 0.39
CA LEU A 119 -5.64 -4.32 -0.97
C LEU A 119 -5.93 -5.52 -1.86
N GLU A 120 -7.11 -5.52 -2.48
CA GLU A 120 -7.55 -6.61 -3.33
C GLU A 120 -7.41 -6.21 -4.80
N LEU A 121 -6.80 -7.11 -5.58
CA LEU A 121 -6.68 -6.95 -7.02
C LEU A 121 -7.41 -8.11 -7.69
N THR A 122 -8.01 -7.85 -8.84
CA THR A 122 -8.63 -8.90 -9.65
C THR A 122 -7.95 -8.93 -11.01
N LEU A 123 -7.63 -10.11 -11.48
CA LEU A 123 -7.04 -10.26 -12.79
C LEU A 123 -7.99 -9.92 -13.92
#